data_206d373a91d8d8c61f2dad26edc6a8ae
#
_entry.id   206d373a91d8d8c61f2dad26edc6a8ae
#
_cell.length_a   1.000
_cell.length_b   1.000
_cell.length_c   1.000
_cell.angle_alpha   90.00
_cell.angle_beta   90.00
_cell.angle_gamma   90.00
#
_symmetry.space_group_name_H-M   'P 1'
#
loop_
_entity.id
_entity.type
_entity.pdbx_description
1 polymer ?
#
loop_
_entity_poly.entity_id
_entity_poly.type
_entity_poly.pdbx_seq_one_letter_code
_entity_poly.pdbx_strand_id
1 'polypeptide(L)' 'MTVSDLLQQIRQNLDKQRLEIAESMVDGRMSDFNTYQKNVGISEGLMQASEIIRETIKNINEEDV' A
#
# COMPACT_ATOMS: atom_id res chain seq x y z
N MET A 1 -3.02 9.90 19.97
CA MET A 1 -2.60 9.03 18.85
C MET A 1 -1.56 8.04 19.34
N THR A 2 -1.79 6.77 19.12
CA THR A 2 -0.84 5.71 19.46
C THR A 2 0.06 5.39 18.27
N VAL A 3 1.11 4.61 18.53
CA VAL A 3 1.97 4.10 17.43
C VAL A 3 1.14 3.28 16.45
N SER A 4 0.24 2.44 16.97
CA SER A 4 -0.65 1.65 16.11
C SER A 4 -1.55 2.53 15.24
N ASP A 5 -2.07 3.63 15.79
CA ASP A 5 -2.88 4.57 15.01
C ASP A 5 -2.08 5.20 13.89
N LEU A 6 -0.84 5.59 14.17
CA LEU A 6 0.05 6.17 13.15
C LEU A 6 0.33 5.17 12.05
N LEU A 7 0.65 3.93 12.41
CA LEU A 7 0.92 2.87 11.44
C LEU A 7 -0.31 2.57 10.57
N GLN A 8 -1.51 2.59 11.16
CA GLN A 8 -2.75 2.42 10.40
C GLN A 8 -2.95 3.54 9.39
N GLN A 9 -2.65 4.78 9.76
CA GLN A 9 -2.75 5.90 8.83
C GLN A 9 -1.79 5.75 7.65
N ILE A 10 -0.56 5.32 7.92
CA ILE A 10 0.41 5.06 6.85
C ILE A 10 -0.11 3.97 5.93
N ARG A 11 -0.64 2.89 6.49
CA ARG A 11 -1.20 1.78 5.71
C ARG A 11 -2.35 2.24 4.82
N GLN A 12 -3.25 3.06 5.36
CA GLN A 12 -4.36 3.63 4.58
C GLN A 12 -3.86 4.48 3.42
N ASN A 13 -2.79 5.26 3.64
CA ASN A 13 -2.19 6.07 2.58
C ASN A 13 -1.55 5.20 1.50
N LEU A 14 -0.91 4.10 1.87
CA LEU A 14 -0.34 3.15 0.91
C LEU A 14 -1.44 2.51 0.06
N ASP A 15 -2.54 2.11 0.69
CA ASP A 15 -3.67 1.51 -0.01
C ASP A 15 -4.34 2.51 -0.95
N LYS A 16 -4.42 3.78 -0.54
CA LYS A 16 -4.93 4.86 -1.38
C LYS A 16 -4.07 5.05 -2.63
N GLN A 17 -2.74 5.02 -2.48
CA GLN A 17 -1.81 5.12 -3.61
C GLN A 17 -2.01 3.97 -4.58
N ARG A 18 -2.21 2.76 -4.08
CA ARG A 18 -2.48 1.60 -4.92
C ARG A 18 -3.76 1.77 -5.71
N LEU A 19 -4.81 2.28 -5.06
CA LEU A 19 -6.08 2.51 -5.72
C LEU A 19 -5.94 3.55 -6.84
N GLU A 20 -5.22 4.63 -6.60
CA GLU A 20 -4.97 5.66 -7.61
C GLU A 20 -4.24 5.09 -8.83
N ILE A 21 -3.26 4.20 -8.61
CA ILE A 21 -2.56 3.52 -9.69
C ILE A 21 -3.52 2.64 -10.48
N ALA A 22 -4.34 1.86 -9.78
CA ALA A 22 -5.31 0.97 -10.42
C ALA A 22 -6.32 1.76 -11.26
N GLU A 23 -6.80 2.88 -10.74
CA GLU A 23 -7.72 3.76 -11.48
C GLU A 23 -7.08 4.32 -12.73
N SER A 24 -5.81 4.70 -12.65
CA SER A 24 -5.07 5.20 -13.81
C SER A 24 -4.93 4.14 -14.90
N MET A 25 -4.74 2.88 -14.51
CA MET A 25 -4.65 1.77 -15.44
C MET A 25 -5.99 1.54 -16.16
N VAL A 26 -7.09 1.56 -15.40
CA VAL A 26 -8.44 1.36 -15.93
C VAL A 26 -8.84 2.51 -16.86
N ASP A 27 -8.45 3.74 -16.52
CA ASP A 27 -8.78 4.92 -17.31
C ASP A 27 -7.97 5.03 -18.62
N GLY A 28 -7.04 4.11 -18.86
CA GLY A 28 -6.24 4.11 -20.08
C GLY A 28 -5.14 5.15 -20.09
N ARG A 29 -4.79 5.71 -18.95
CA ARG A 29 -3.69 6.69 -18.85
C ARG A 29 -2.33 6.07 -19.09
N MET A 30 -2.25 4.75 -19.00
CA MET A 30 -1.02 4.00 -19.21
C MET A 30 -1.09 3.31 -20.57
N SER A 31 -0.77 4.06 -21.63
CA SER A 31 -0.84 3.57 -23.00
C SER A 31 0.40 2.79 -23.41
N ASP A 32 1.48 2.89 -22.65
CA ASP A 32 2.76 2.27 -22.93
C ASP A 32 2.95 1.05 -22.03
N PHE A 33 3.34 -0.07 -22.64
CA PHE A 33 3.51 -1.34 -21.90
C PHE A 33 4.58 -1.23 -20.83
N ASN A 34 5.66 -0.50 -21.08
CA ASN A 34 6.73 -0.34 -20.09
C ASN A 34 6.24 0.45 -18.88
N THR A 35 5.45 1.50 -19.10
CA THR A 35 4.84 2.29 -18.03
C THR A 35 3.86 1.44 -17.23
N TYR A 36 3.06 0.64 -17.93
CA TYR A 36 2.14 -0.30 -17.28
C TYR A 36 2.89 -1.26 -16.35
N GLN A 37 3.94 -1.90 -16.85
CA GLN A 37 4.74 -2.84 -16.07
C GLN A 37 5.41 -2.20 -14.86
N LYS A 38 5.93 -0.98 -15.04
CA LYS A 38 6.53 -0.23 -13.94
C LYS A 38 5.50 0.01 -12.84
N ASN A 39 4.30 0.40 -13.20
CA ASN A 39 3.25 0.69 -12.22
C ASN A 39 2.69 -0.56 -11.55
N VAL A 40 2.67 -1.69 -12.25
CA VAL A 40 2.37 -2.98 -11.61
C VAL A 40 3.39 -3.26 -10.51
N GLY A 41 4.69 -3.08 -10.79
CA GLY A 41 5.74 -3.28 -9.81
C GLY A 41 5.61 -2.35 -8.60
N ILE A 42 5.31 -1.07 -8.86
CA ILE A 42 5.09 -0.09 -7.78
C ILE A 42 3.90 -0.53 -6.92
N SER A 43 2.80 -0.95 -7.55
CA SER A 43 1.61 -1.39 -6.83
C SER A 43 1.89 -2.61 -5.97
N GLU A 44 2.66 -3.57 -6.48
CA GLU A 44 3.09 -4.74 -5.71
C GLU A 44 3.95 -4.36 -4.52
N GLY A 45 4.87 -3.41 -4.70
CA GLY A 45 5.72 -2.91 -3.62
C GLY A 45 4.90 -2.24 -2.52
N LEU A 46 3.91 -1.44 -2.91
CA LEU A 46 3.00 -0.79 -1.96
C LEU A 46 2.17 -1.82 -1.20
N MET A 47 1.73 -2.88 -1.87
CA MET A 47 1.00 -3.97 -1.22
C MET A 47 1.88 -4.68 -0.20
N GLN A 48 3.11 -4.98 -0.56
CA GLN A 48 4.06 -5.64 0.35
C GLN A 48 4.33 -4.76 1.57
N ALA A 49 4.51 -3.46 1.37
CA ALA A 49 4.72 -2.52 2.46
C ALA A 49 3.50 -2.47 3.39
N SER A 50 2.30 -2.44 2.83
CA SER A 50 1.06 -2.45 3.60
C SER A 50 0.94 -3.73 4.45
N GLU A 51 1.31 -4.88 3.89
CA GLU A 51 1.31 -6.15 4.61
C GLU A 51 2.33 -6.17 5.75
N ILE A 52 3.53 -5.62 5.52
CA ILE A 52 4.56 -5.53 6.56
C ILE A 52 4.04 -4.68 7.73
N ILE A 53 3.39 -3.56 7.42
CA ILE A 53 2.83 -2.69 8.45
C ILE A 53 1.73 -3.41 9.24
N ARG A 54 0.85 -4.13 8.53
CA ARG A 54 -0.21 -4.91 9.18
C ARG A 54 0.36 -5.93 10.16
N GLU A 55 1.39 -6.66 9.75
CA GLU A 55 2.04 -7.64 10.61
C GLU A 55 2.72 -6.97 11.81
N THR A 56 3.35 -5.82 11.58
CA THR A 56 4.00 -5.06 12.65
C THR A 56 2.99 -4.62 13.71
N ILE A 57 1.83 -4.13 13.28
CA ILE A 57 0.76 -3.72 14.19
C ILE A 57 0.28 -4.92 15.01
N LYS A 58 0.08 -6.05 14.37
CA LYS A 58 -0.34 -7.28 15.02
C LYS A 58 0.67 -7.70 16.10
N ASN A 59 1.96 -7.66 15.78
CA ASN A 59 3.01 -8.03 16.71
C ASN A 59 3.06 -7.08 17.91
N ILE A 60 2.91 -5.79 17.70
CA ILE A 60 2.87 -4.80 18.78
C ILE A 60 1.70 -5.08 19.70
N ASN A 61 0.52 -5.33 19.14
CA ASN A 61 -0.68 -5.58 19.94
C ASN A 61 -0.57 -6.89 20.73
N GLU A 62 0.06 -7.91 20.20
CA GLU A 62 0.28 -9.17 20.90
C GLU A 62 1.27 -9.03 22.04
N GLU A 63 2.28 -8.17 21.92
CA GLU A 63 3.26 -7.93 22.96
C GLU A 63 2.65 -7.18 24.15
N ASP A 64 1.60 -6.38 23.92
CA ASP A 64 0.93 -5.60 24.94
C ASP A 64 -0.06 -6.43 25.78
N VAL A 65 -0.22 -7.70 25.48
CA VAL A 65 -1.12 -8.60 26.22
C VAL A 65 -0.39 -9.37 27.36
#